data_b94feaa857acb8de5c0c9ac474be9cf3
#
_entry.id   b94feaa857acb8de5c0c9ac474be9cf3
#
_cell.length_a   1.000
_cell.length_b   1.000
_cell.length_c   1.000
_cell.angle_alpha   90.00
_cell.angle_beta   90.00
_cell.angle_gamma   90.00
#
_symmetry.space_group_name_H-M   'P 1'
#
loop_
_entity.id
_entity.type
_entity.pdbx_description
1 polymer ?
#
loop_
_entity_poly.entity_id
_entity_poly.type
_entity_poly.pdbx_seq_one_letter_code
_entity_poly.pdbx_strand_id
1 'polypeptide(L)'
;MIERNLEKCRTMKIKNSILTLLLFFTLVPVLVFGLFSIYETNQTIDEMAEKNLKAVSQNQIMNIQKFCGDRREEMEMVANYSLTQDAIRYSLGESDNPVNQEYVNNVLKERKKHGTYVASVSILDKNFHVVGSSENYDISEVSEMKYVDERFHTGDFIIGSVYERETDDGLKKIVPAYIGVFFNDNLIGYIAEELDTAYFDLLRLNMDSLAEATFYILDGNYAIITAGKKT
;
A
#
# COMPACT_ATOMS: atom_id res chain seq x y z
N MET A 1 -69.42 -32.04 -50.42
CA MET A 1 -69.17 -31.20 -49.21
C MET A 1 -67.99 -31.74 -48.37
N ILE A 2 -67.79 -33.00 -48.24
CA ILE A 2 -66.74 -33.67 -47.44
C ILE A 2 -65.33 -33.47 -48.03
N GLU A 3 -65.17 -33.56 -49.35
CA GLU A 3 -63.87 -33.34 -50.01
C GLU A 3 -63.28 -31.94 -49.80
N ARG A 4 -64.11 -30.90 -49.88
CA ARG A 4 -63.71 -29.53 -49.68
C ARG A 4 -63.20 -29.24 -48.24
N ASN A 5 -63.76 -29.95 -47.24
CA ASN A 5 -63.30 -29.85 -45.85
C ASN A 5 -61.96 -30.58 -45.61
N LEU A 6 -61.73 -31.72 -46.31
CA LEU A 6 -60.50 -32.49 -46.26
C LEU A 6 -59.33 -31.72 -46.91
N GLU A 7 -59.54 -31.07 -48.04
CA GLU A 7 -58.53 -30.20 -48.67
C GLU A 7 -58.18 -28.97 -47.79
N LYS A 8 -59.21 -28.35 -47.17
CA LYS A 8 -58.98 -27.23 -46.25
C LYS A 8 -58.21 -27.60 -45.01
N CYS A 9 -58.43 -28.80 -44.45
CA CYS A 9 -57.64 -29.34 -43.34
C CYS A 9 -56.21 -29.66 -43.74
N ARG A 10 -56.00 -30.19 -44.93
CA ARG A 10 -54.67 -30.57 -45.46
C ARG A 10 -53.83 -29.34 -45.74
N THR A 11 -54.41 -28.29 -46.36
CA THR A 11 -53.75 -27.00 -46.64
C THR A 11 -53.42 -26.24 -45.35
N MET A 12 -54.29 -26.31 -44.33
CA MET A 12 -54.05 -25.72 -43.02
C MET A 12 -52.88 -26.41 -42.30
N LYS A 13 -52.78 -27.74 -42.34
CA LYS A 13 -51.68 -28.52 -41.76
C LYS A 13 -50.36 -28.20 -42.44
N ILE A 14 -50.33 -28.11 -43.77
CA ILE A 14 -49.11 -27.74 -44.52
C ILE A 14 -48.67 -26.34 -44.22
N LYS A 15 -49.60 -25.37 -44.20
CA LYS A 15 -49.29 -23.98 -43.85
C LYS A 15 -48.72 -23.83 -42.47
N ASN A 16 -49.26 -24.49 -41.44
CA ASN A 16 -48.78 -24.47 -40.09
C ASN A 16 -47.39 -25.16 -39.97
N SER A 17 -47.18 -26.28 -40.69
CA SER A 17 -45.88 -26.96 -40.71
C SER A 17 -44.78 -26.09 -41.34
N ILE A 18 -45.09 -25.40 -42.43
CA ILE A 18 -44.12 -24.47 -43.06
C ILE A 18 -43.83 -23.28 -42.14
N LEU A 19 -44.86 -22.72 -41.47
CA LEU A 19 -44.70 -21.59 -40.55
C LEU A 19 -43.86 -22.01 -39.33
N THR A 20 -44.08 -23.19 -38.77
CA THR A 20 -43.30 -23.74 -37.65
C THR A 20 -41.84 -23.96 -38.07
N LEU A 21 -41.63 -24.50 -39.25
CA LEU A 21 -40.27 -24.74 -39.78
C LEU A 21 -39.52 -23.41 -40.01
N LEU A 22 -40.18 -22.41 -40.57
CA LEU A 22 -39.63 -21.07 -40.80
C LEU A 22 -39.28 -20.40 -39.49
N LEU A 23 -40.15 -20.49 -38.48
CA LEU A 23 -39.97 -19.95 -37.14
C LEU A 23 -38.77 -20.63 -36.43
N PHE A 24 -38.65 -21.95 -36.59
CA PHE A 24 -37.52 -22.69 -36.04
C PHE A 24 -36.18 -22.27 -36.67
N PHE A 25 -36.13 -22.17 -38.00
CA PHE A 25 -34.91 -21.77 -38.71
C PHE A 25 -34.49 -20.31 -38.44
N THR A 26 -35.39 -19.46 -38.05
CA THR A 26 -35.05 -18.04 -37.69
C THR A 26 -34.74 -17.90 -36.23
N LEU A 27 -35.47 -18.55 -35.32
CA LEU A 27 -35.39 -18.36 -33.88
C LEU A 27 -34.19 -19.09 -33.26
N VAL A 28 -33.90 -20.32 -33.74
CA VAL A 28 -32.79 -21.12 -33.21
C VAL A 28 -31.44 -20.48 -33.46
N PRO A 29 -31.07 -20.00 -34.65
CA PRO A 29 -29.80 -19.29 -34.86
C PRO A 29 -29.68 -18.05 -34.00
N VAL A 30 -30.76 -17.24 -33.87
CA VAL A 30 -30.74 -16.03 -33.05
C VAL A 30 -30.50 -16.35 -31.60
N LEU A 31 -31.12 -17.40 -31.06
CA LEU A 31 -30.87 -17.85 -29.68
C LEU A 31 -29.44 -18.35 -29.50
N VAL A 32 -28.92 -19.16 -30.42
CA VAL A 32 -27.55 -19.68 -30.36
C VAL A 32 -26.54 -18.54 -30.40
N PHE A 33 -26.68 -17.63 -31.34
CA PHE A 33 -25.82 -16.46 -31.43
C PHE A 33 -25.93 -15.53 -30.23
N GLY A 34 -27.14 -15.34 -29.71
CA GLY A 34 -27.37 -14.53 -28.49
C GLY A 34 -26.66 -15.14 -27.26
N LEU A 35 -26.81 -16.44 -27.04
CA LEU A 35 -26.14 -17.13 -25.93
C LEU A 35 -24.62 -17.13 -26.09
N PHE A 36 -24.11 -17.34 -27.30
CA PHE A 36 -22.69 -17.30 -27.59
C PHE A 36 -22.12 -15.89 -27.35
N SER A 37 -22.82 -14.85 -27.84
CA SER A 37 -22.43 -13.45 -27.63
C SER A 37 -22.38 -13.07 -26.15
N ILE A 38 -23.35 -13.52 -25.34
CA ILE A 38 -23.36 -13.29 -23.88
C ILE A 38 -22.15 -13.97 -23.23
N TYR A 39 -21.88 -15.22 -23.61
CA TYR A 39 -20.72 -15.96 -23.07
C TYR A 39 -19.39 -15.27 -23.39
N GLU A 40 -19.18 -14.89 -24.65
CA GLU A 40 -17.97 -14.19 -25.10
C GLU A 40 -17.81 -12.81 -24.44
N THR A 41 -18.93 -12.09 -24.30
CA THR A 41 -18.93 -10.77 -23.62
C THR A 41 -18.55 -10.91 -22.16
N ASN A 42 -19.11 -11.88 -21.43
CA ASN A 42 -18.77 -12.10 -20.02
C ASN A 42 -17.29 -12.45 -19.85
N GLN A 43 -16.76 -13.35 -20.69
CA GLN A 43 -15.34 -13.70 -20.65
C GLN A 43 -14.43 -12.49 -20.93
N THR A 44 -14.81 -11.65 -21.91
CA THR A 44 -14.06 -10.41 -22.20
C THR A 44 -14.12 -9.41 -21.07
N ILE A 45 -15.26 -9.27 -20.40
CA ILE A 45 -15.42 -8.40 -19.24
C ILE A 45 -14.52 -8.87 -18.09
N ASP A 46 -14.52 -10.18 -17.80
CA ASP A 46 -13.68 -10.75 -16.73
C ASP A 46 -12.18 -10.52 -17.02
N GLU A 47 -11.74 -10.78 -18.25
CA GLU A 47 -10.36 -10.54 -18.66
C GLU A 47 -9.96 -9.04 -18.58
N MET A 48 -10.86 -8.14 -18.96
CA MET A 48 -10.63 -6.70 -18.85
C MET A 48 -10.58 -6.25 -17.38
N ALA A 49 -11.46 -6.77 -16.53
CA ALA A 49 -11.47 -6.49 -15.11
C ALA A 49 -10.16 -6.95 -14.45
N GLU A 50 -9.70 -8.16 -14.74
CA GLU A 50 -8.43 -8.68 -14.22
C GLU A 50 -7.24 -7.81 -14.66
N LYS A 51 -7.15 -7.47 -15.95
CA LYS A 51 -6.09 -6.60 -16.48
C LYS A 51 -6.10 -5.22 -15.82
N ASN A 52 -7.27 -4.62 -15.65
CA ASN A 52 -7.41 -3.32 -15.00
C ASN A 52 -6.99 -3.39 -13.53
N LEU A 53 -7.45 -4.39 -12.78
CA LEU A 53 -7.06 -4.60 -11.38
C LEU A 53 -5.55 -4.79 -11.24
N LYS A 54 -4.95 -5.59 -12.12
CA LYS A 54 -3.49 -5.79 -12.14
C LYS A 54 -2.72 -4.51 -12.45
N ALA A 55 -3.15 -3.73 -13.43
CA ALA A 55 -2.52 -2.46 -13.79
C ALA A 55 -2.61 -1.44 -12.64
N VAL A 56 -3.76 -1.33 -11.99
CA VAL A 56 -3.97 -0.47 -10.83
C VAL A 56 -3.09 -0.91 -9.66
N SER A 57 -3.07 -2.21 -9.35
CA SER A 57 -2.23 -2.75 -8.29
C SER A 57 -0.74 -2.47 -8.55
N GLN A 58 -0.26 -2.66 -9.78
CA GLN A 58 1.11 -2.35 -10.15
C GLN A 58 1.46 -0.86 -9.99
N ASN A 59 0.55 0.03 -10.38
CA ASN A 59 0.74 1.48 -10.17
C ASN A 59 0.86 1.82 -8.68
N GLN A 60 0.05 1.21 -7.82
CA GLN A 60 0.12 1.45 -6.38
C GLN A 60 1.42 0.91 -5.76
N ILE A 61 1.86 -0.27 -6.21
CA ILE A 61 3.17 -0.80 -5.80
C ILE A 61 4.29 0.19 -6.16
N MET A 62 4.28 0.74 -7.38
CA MET A 62 5.27 1.74 -7.79
C MET A 62 5.20 3.03 -6.95
N ASN A 63 4.00 3.49 -6.59
CA ASN A 63 3.83 4.65 -5.72
C ASN A 63 4.38 4.39 -4.31
N ILE A 64 4.12 3.22 -3.74
CA ILE A 64 4.66 2.81 -2.43
C ILE A 64 6.19 2.71 -2.50
N GLN A 65 6.73 2.06 -3.54
CA GLN A 65 8.17 1.94 -3.75
C GLN A 65 8.85 3.32 -3.88
N LYS A 66 8.23 4.23 -4.62
CA LYS A 66 8.72 5.59 -4.73
C LYS A 66 8.71 6.31 -3.39
N PHE A 67 7.59 6.24 -2.66
CA PHE A 67 7.49 6.86 -1.33
C PHE A 67 8.56 6.32 -0.38
N CYS A 68 8.74 4.99 -0.32
CA CYS A 68 9.79 4.38 0.50
C CYS A 68 11.19 4.79 0.04
N GLY A 69 11.42 4.92 -1.27
CA GLY A 69 12.68 5.41 -1.83
C GLY A 69 12.98 6.84 -1.42
N ASP A 70 12.00 7.73 -1.55
CA ASP A 70 12.12 9.14 -1.14
C ASP A 70 12.41 9.25 0.37
N ARG A 71 11.73 8.45 1.22
CA ARG A 71 12.00 8.42 2.67
C ARG A 71 13.41 7.91 2.97
N ARG A 72 13.82 6.81 2.33
CA ARG A 72 15.17 6.29 2.47
C ARG A 72 16.21 7.35 2.17
N GLU A 73 16.13 8.04 1.03
CA GLU A 73 17.09 9.09 0.65
C GLU A 73 17.13 10.22 1.69
N GLU A 74 15.98 10.63 2.21
CA GLU A 74 15.93 11.67 3.25
C GLU A 74 16.56 11.21 4.56
N MET A 75 16.30 9.97 4.98
CA MET A 75 16.92 9.40 6.18
C MET A 75 18.43 9.22 6.01
N GLU A 76 18.88 8.78 4.82
CA GLU A 76 20.32 8.70 4.50
C GLU A 76 21.00 10.06 4.61
N MET A 77 20.36 11.13 4.16
CA MET A 77 20.90 12.47 4.35
C MET A 77 21.06 12.83 5.83
N VAL A 78 20.06 12.51 6.67
CA VAL A 78 20.14 12.77 8.12
C VAL A 78 21.21 11.89 8.76
N ALA A 79 21.31 10.64 8.39
CA ALA A 79 22.32 9.70 8.91
C ALA A 79 23.76 10.16 8.62
N ASN A 80 23.97 10.76 7.45
CA ASN A 80 25.29 11.23 7.01
C ASN A 80 25.64 12.64 7.50
N TYR A 81 24.75 13.34 8.23
CA TYR A 81 25.11 14.62 8.81
C TYR A 81 26.14 14.44 9.93
N SER A 82 27.17 15.28 9.92
CA SER A 82 28.18 15.32 10.99
C SER A 82 27.54 15.54 12.37
N LEU A 83 26.53 16.40 12.45
CA LEU A 83 25.77 16.64 13.68
C LEU A 83 25.15 15.37 14.25
N THR A 84 24.56 14.51 13.38
CA THR A 84 23.96 13.22 13.77
C THR A 84 25.03 12.28 14.33
N GLN A 85 26.14 12.13 13.59
CA GLN A 85 27.23 11.25 13.99
C GLN A 85 27.91 11.74 15.28
N ASP A 86 28.14 13.05 15.42
CA ASP A 86 28.73 13.62 16.62
C ASP A 86 27.80 13.47 17.83
N ALA A 87 26.48 13.64 17.65
CA ALA A 87 25.51 13.45 18.73
C ALA A 87 25.49 12.00 19.23
N ILE A 88 25.49 11.02 18.32
CA ILE A 88 25.54 9.60 18.68
C ILE A 88 26.86 9.25 19.38
N ARG A 89 27.99 9.69 18.84
CA ARG A 89 29.30 9.42 19.42
C ARG A 89 29.47 10.05 20.81
N TYR A 90 28.93 11.25 21.00
CA TYR A 90 28.90 11.89 22.31
C TYR A 90 28.04 11.08 23.30
N SER A 91 26.86 10.59 22.90
CA SER A 91 26.01 9.73 23.71
C SER A 91 26.70 8.43 24.12
N LEU A 92 27.51 7.85 23.22
CA LEU A 92 28.30 6.63 23.49
C LEU A 92 29.58 6.87 24.28
N GLY A 93 29.92 8.13 24.62
CA GLY A 93 31.18 8.47 25.27
C GLY A 93 32.43 8.31 24.37
N GLU A 94 32.21 8.28 23.04
CA GLU A 94 33.27 8.16 22.03
C GLU A 94 33.77 9.53 21.53
N SER A 95 33.18 10.63 22.02
CA SER A 95 33.55 12.00 21.69
C SER A 95 33.44 12.89 22.91
N ASP A 96 34.46 13.72 23.16
CA ASP A 96 34.46 14.71 24.24
C ASP A 96 33.75 16.03 23.83
N ASN A 97 33.33 16.17 22.57
CA ASN A 97 32.67 17.36 22.08
C ASN A 97 31.18 17.33 22.49
N PRO A 98 30.75 18.24 23.41
CA PRO A 98 29.36 18.26 23.82
C PRO A 98 28.47 18.74 22.65
N VAL A 99 27.43 17.97 22.37
CA VAL A 99 26.45 18.34 21.36
C VAL A 99 25.23 18.96 22.06
N ASN A 100 24.76 20.08 21.57
CA ASN A 100 23.56 20.73 22.09
C ASN A 100 22.32 19.91 21.63
N GLN A 101 21.74 19.14 22.54
CA GLN A 101 20.59 18.29 22.28
C GLN A 101 19.37 19.09 21.84
N GLU A 102 19.17 20.30 22.37
CA GLU A 102 18.07 21.16 21.92
C GLU A 102 18.22 21.55 20.44
N TYR A 103 19.45 21.83 20.02
CA TYR A 103 19.74 22.15 18.62
C TYR A 103 19.48 20.93 17.73
N VAL A 104 19.89 19.71 18.14
CA VAL A 104 19.58 18.46 17.41
C VAL A 104 18.08 18.28 17.28
N ASN A 105 17.32 18.40 18.38
CA ASN A 105 15.87 18.26 18.36
C ASN A 105 15.19 19.29 17.46
N ASN A 106 15.67 20.52 17.43
CA ASN A 106 15.13 21.58 16.56
C ASN A 106 15.39 21.26 15.07
N VAL A 107 16.56 20.73 14.74
CA VAL A 107 16.85 20.27 13.36
C VAL A 107 15.91 19.16 12.95
N LEU A 108 15.66 18.18 13.83
CA LEU A 108 14.72 17.08 13.56
C LEU A 108 13.27 17.57 13.43
N LYS A 109 12.84 18.54 14.26
CA LYS A 109 11.52 19.19 14.14
C LYS A 109 11.33 19.87 12.79
N GLU A 110 12.35 20.59 12.31
CA GLU A 110 12.29 21.21 10.99
C GLU A 110 12.23 20.12 9.88
N ARG A 111 12.98 19.04 10.01
CA ARG A 111 12.91 17.90 9.07
C ARG A 111 11.51 17.27 9.04
N LYS A 112 10.92 16.99 10.20
CA LYS A 112 9.55 16.51 10.29
C LYS A 112 8.56 17.41 9.55
N LYS A 113 8.67 18.74 9.68
CA LYS A 113 7.76 19.67 9.00
C LYS A 113 7.82 19.60 7.48
N HIS A 114 8.99 19.26 6.93
CA HIS A 114 9.16 19.09 5.48
C HIS A 114 8.78 17.67 5.00
N GLY A 115 8.73 16.69 5.91
CA GLY A 115 8.35 15.33 5.61
C GLY A 115 6.83 15.15 5.53
N THR A 116 6.28 14.99 4.34
CA THR A 116 4.85 14.66 4.19
C THR A 116 4.58 13.27 4.77
N TYR A 117 3.60 13.16 5.65
CA TYR A 117 3.22 11.92 6.35
C TYR A 117 4.30 11.36 7.30
N VAL A 118 5.22 12.19 7.76
CA VAL A 118 6.16 11.83 8.81
C VAL A 118 5.58 12.27 10.16
N ALA A 119 5.30 11.32 11.04
CA ALA A 119 4.78 11.58 12.38
C ALA A 119 5.89 11.94 13.35
N SER A 120 7.07 11.31 13.25
CA SER A 120 8.26 11.69 14.03
C SER A 120 9.56 11.29 13.31
N VAL A 121 10.66 11.94 13.73
CA VAL A 121 12.04 11.59 13.36
C VAL A 121 12.85 11.52 14.62
N SER A 122 13.60 10.43 14.82
CA SER A 122 14.45 10.24 16.00
C SER A 122 15.83 9.71 15.61
N ILE A 123 16.84 10.13 16.38
CA ILE A 123 18.20 9.61 16.33
C ILE A 123 18.40 8.71 17.54
N LEU A 124 18.87 7.50 17.31
CA LEU A 124 19.12 6.49 18.33
C LEU A 124 20.60 6.11 18.32
N ASP A 125 21.17 5.83 19.46
CA ASP A 125 22.47 5.16 19.53
C ASP A 125 22.35 3.64 19.23
N LYS A 126 23.46 2.95 19.16
CA LYS A 126 23.49 1.49 18.91
C LYS A 126 22.82 0.67 20.01
N ASN A 127 22.57 1.25 21.19
CA ASN A 127 21.88 0.61 22.29
C ASN A 127 20.38 1.00 22.34
N PHE A 128 19.90 1.69 21.27
CA PHE A 128 18.53 2.20 21.13
C PHE A 128 18.14 3.32 22.13
N HIS A 129 19.11 3.97 22.77
CA HIS A 129 18.79 5.17 23.53
C HIS A 129 18.54 6.35 22.59
N VAL A 130 17.50 7.14 22.91
CA VAL A 130 17.16 8.33 22.14
C VAL A 130 18.20 9.42 22.37
N VAL A 131 18.94 9.77 21.32
CA VAL A 131 19.93 10.84 21.30
C VAL A 131 19.29 12.18 20.92
N GLY A 132 18.29 12.15 20.07
CA GLY A 132 17.50 13.30 19.67
C GLY A 132 16.17 12.88 19.06
N SER A 133 15.15 13.74 19.20
CA SER A 133 13.82 13.46 18.62
C SER A 133 13.12 14.75 18.22
N SER A 134 12.31 14.66 17.17
CA SER A 134 11.39 15.73 16.75
C SER A 134 10.18 15.87 17.69
N GLU A 135 9.93 14.86 18.53
CA GLU A 135 8.82 14.77 19.47
C GLU A 135 9.35 14.53 20.90
N ASN A 136 8.49 14.75 21.87
CA ASN A 136 8.80 14.43 23.28
C ASN A 136 8.50 12.96 23.64
N TYR A 137 8.44 12.12 22.64
CA TYR A 137 8.09 10.69 22.78
C TYR A 137 9.35 9.83 22.67
N ASP A 138 9.45 8.82 23.53
CA ASP A 138 10.55 7.88 23.53
C ASP A 138 10.20 6.66 22.64
N ILE A 139 10.72 6.69 21.42
CA ILE A 139 10.54 5.61 20.45
C ILE A 139 11.22 4.30 20.89
N SER A 140 12.17 4.34 21.83
CA SER A 140 12.89 3.15 22.31
C SER A 140 11.97 2.18 23.09
N GLU A 141 10.80 2.63 23.54
CA GLU A 141 9.79 1.79 24.15
C GLU A 141 9.01 0.91 23.14
N VAL A 142 9.13 1.19 21.84
CA VAL A 142 8.48 0.39 20.81
C VAL A 142 9.14 -0.98 20.74
N SER A 143 8.41 -2.01 21.13
CA SER A 143 8.89 -3.40 21.24
C SER A 143 9.50 -3.97 19.95
N GLU A 144 9.20 -3.36 18.83
CA GLU A 144 9.62 -3.78 17.49
C GLU A 144 11.05 -3.38 17.14
N MET A 145 11.63 -2.44 17.87
CA MET A 145 13.05 -2.08 17.69
C MET A 145 14.01 -3.24 17.99
N LYS A 146 13.61 -4.19 18.80
CA LYS A 146 14.44 -5.35 19.14
C LYS A 146 14.75 -6.26 17.96
N TYR A 147 14.04 -6.15 16.85
CA TYR A 147 14.28 -6.92 15.63
C TYR A 147 15.27 -6.29 14.67
N VAL A 148 15.71 -5.07 14.96
CA VAL A 148 16.59 -4.28 14.08
C VAL A 148 18.06 -4.60 14.29
N ASP A 149 18.43 -5.17 15.44
CA ASP A 149 19.78 -5.17 16.02
C ASP A 149 20.84 -6.03 15.30
N GLU A 150 20.50 -7.10 14.59
CA GLU A 150 21.53 -8.02 14.09
C GLU A 150 21.75 -8.02 12.56
N ARG A 151 21.04 -7.17 11.81
CA ARG A 151 20.96 -7.30 10.35
C ARG A 151 21.28 -6.04 9.54
N PHE A 152 21.64 -4.92 10.20
CA PHE A 152 21.91 -3.68 9.47
C PHE A 152 23.27 -3.70 8.80
N HIS A 153 23.26 -3.54 7.46
CA HIS A 153 24.43 -3.23 6.66
C HIS A 153 24.34 -1.80 6.15
N THR A 154 25.48 -1.23 5.74
CA THR A 154 25.47 0.12 5.16
C THR A 154 24.48 0.20 4.00
N GLY A 155 23.55 1.14 4.11
CA GLY A 155 22.49 1.36 3.12
C GLY A 155 21.24 0.50 3.27
N ASP A 156 21.13 -0.33 4.31
CA ASP A 156 19.90 -1.05 4.61
C ASP A 156 18.80 -0.07 5.04
N PHE A 157 17.61 -0.24 4.49
CA PHE A 157 16.39 0.46 4.87
C PHE A 157 15.35 -0.57 5.29
N ILE A 158 14.92 -0.51 6.55
CA ILE A 158 14.00 -1.47 7.12
C ILE A 158 12.69 -0.78 7.48
N ILE A 159 11.59 -1.39 7.06
CA ILE A 159 10.24 -0.99 7.46
C ILE A 159 9.75 -2.01 8.48
N GLY A 160 9.37 -1.52 9.67
CA GLY A 160 8.85 -2.35 10.76
C GLY A 160 7.34 -2.60 10.63
N SER A 161 6.79 -3.32 11.60
CA SER A 161 5.38 -3.62 11.65
C SER A 161 4.56 -2.41 12.09
N VAL A 162 3.31 -2.35 11.61
CA VAL A 162 2.37 -1.31 11.99
C VAL A 162 2.00 -1.42 13.47
N TYR A 163 1.94 -0.28 14.15
CA TYR A 163 1.46 -0.17 15.53
C TYR A 163 0.58 1.06 15.72
N GLU A 164 -0.14 1.11 16.85
CA GLU A 164 -0.98 2.24 17.19
C GLU A 164 -0.29 3.09 18.24
N ARG A 165 -0.30 4.41 18.02
CA ARG A 165 0.27 5.40 18.94
C ARG A 165 -0.69 6.54 19.20
N GLU A 166 -0.78 6.96 20.44
CA GLU A 166 -1.46 8.19 20.82
C GLU A 166 -0.59 9.39 20.44
N THR A 167 -1.15 10.32 19.71
CA THR A 167 -0.53 11.58 19.28
C THR A 167 -1.39 12.74 19.74
N ASP A 168 -0.88 13.97 19.62
CA ASP A 168 -1.67 15.17 19.93
C ASP A 168 -2.98 15.26 19.12
N ASP A 169 -3.01 14.64 17.95
CA ASP A 169 -4.18 14.56 17.05
C ASP A 169 -5.06 13.33 17.30
N GLY A 170 -4.78 12.52 18.32
CA GLY A 170 -5.47 11.28 18.67
C GLY A 170 -4.69 10.02 18.30
N LEU A 171 -5.37 8.86 18.35
CA LEU A 171 -4.78 7.57 18.08
C LEU A 171 -4.50 7.42 16.59
N LYS A 172 -3.24 7.23 16.22
CA LYS A 172 -2.78 7.04 14.85
C LYS A 172 -2.13 5.67 14.65
N LYS A 173 -2.30 5.11 13.47
CA LYS A 173 -1.52 3.97 13.00
C LYS A 173 -0.22 4.46 12.40
N ILE A 174 0.86 3.87 12.84
CA ILE A 174 2.23 4.26 12.49
C ILE A 174 2.95 3.05 11.90
N VAL A 175 3.75 3.32 10.87
CA VAL A 175 4.70 2.35 10.30
C VAL A 175 6.10 2.90 10.54
N PRO A 176 6.93 2.24 11.36
CA PRO A 176 8.30 2.71 11.61
C PRO A 176 9.20 2.32 10.45
N ALA A 177 10.14 3.22 10.11
CA ALA A 177 11.20 2.98 9.15
C ALA A 177 12.56 3.29 9.81
N TYR A 178 13.57 2.50 9.49
CA TYR A 178 14.90 2.60 10.10
C TYR A 178 16.00 2.59 9.05
N ILE A 179 17.08 3.34 9.35
CA ILE A 179 18.33 3.26 8.62
C ILE A 179 19.50 3.32 9.59
N GLY A 180 20.57 2.56 9.31
CA GLY A 180 21.79 2.55 10.14
C GLY A 180 22.62 3.83 9.94
N VAL A 181 23.19 4.35 11.03
CA VAL A 181 24.19 5.40 11.02
C VAL A 181 25.57 4.79 11.22
N PHE A 182 26.46 5.02 10.27
CA PHE A 182 27.79 4.44 10.27
C PHE A 182 28.87 5.51 10.43
N PHE A 183 29.91 5.19 11.16
CA PHE A 183 31.12 6.00 11.27
C PHE A 183 32.36 5.10 11.12
N ASN A 184 33.18 5.38 10.12
CA ASN A 184 34.33 4.53 9.74
C ASN A 184 33.94 3.05 9.58
N ASP A 185 32.86 2.81 8.82
CA ASP A 185 32.26 1.50 8.54
C ASP A 185 31.70 0.73 9.77
N ASN A 186 31.68 1.36 10.94
CA ASN A 186 31.07 0.79 12.13
C ASN A 186 29.67 1.37 12.34
N LEU A 187 28.71 0.50 12.62
CA LEU A 187 27.37 0.92 13.02
C LEU A 187 27.44 1.59 14.41
N ILE A 188 27.08 2.84 14.49
CA ILE A 188 27.06 3.63 15.73
C ILE A 188 25.66 3.91 16.26
N GLY A 189 24.65 3.84 15.40
CA GLY A 189 23.25 4.11 15.79
C GLY A 189 22.29 4.03 14.60
N TYR A 190 21.12 4.61 14.77
CA TYR A 190 20.04 4.54 13.79
C TYR A 190 19.31 5.87 13.67
N ILE A 191 18.77 6.12 12.47
CA ILE A 191 17.66 7.06 12.28
C ILE A 191 16.38 6.26 12.23
N ALA A 192 15.39 6.69 12.98
CA ALA A 192 14.05 6.13 12.98
C ALA A 192 13.06 7.20 12.53
N GLU A 193 12.26 6.90 11.50
CA GLU A 193 11.08 7.69 11.12
C GLU A 193 9.81 6.92 11.41
N GLU A 194 8.83 7.58 11.98
CA GLU A 194 7.48 7.08 12.13
C GLU A 194 6.62 7.66 11.01
N LEU A 195 6.13 6.78 10.14
CA LEU A 195 5.32 7.15 8.99
C LEU A 195 3.83 7.02 9.33
N ASP A 196 3.06 8.11 9.13
CA ASP A 196 1.61 8.11 9.28
C ASP A 196 0.97 7.29 8.16
N THR A 197 0.12 6.33 8.52
CA THR A 197 -0.58 5.47 7.54
C THR A 197 -1.56 6.23 6.65
N ALA A 198 -1.85 7.50 6.92
CA ALA A 198 -2.69 8.35 6.09
C ALA A 198 -2.24 8.40 4.61
N TYR A 199 -0.95 8.26 4.34
CA TYR A 199 -0.45 8.14 2.98
C TYR A 199 -0.99 6.89 2.27
N PHE A 200 -0.97 5.76 2.95
CA PHE A 200 -1.46 4.49 2.40
C PHE A 200 -2.98 4.50 2.23
N ASP A 201 -3.70 5.20 3.12
CA ASP A 201 -5.14 5.41 2.99
C ASP A 201 -5.48 6.24 1.75
N LEU A 202 -4.70 7.26 1.41
CA LEU A 202 -4.84 8.02 0.17
C LEU A 202 -4.64 7.14 -1.08
N LEU A 203 -3.62 6.30 -1.08
CA LEU A 203 -3.39 5.37 -2.18
C LEU A 203 -4.59 4.43 -2.36
N ARG A 204 -5.18 3.95 -1.27
CA ARG A 204 -6.36 3.10 -1.28
C ARG A 204 -7.59 3.83 -1.83
N LEU A 205 -7.85 5.06 -1.39
CA LEU A 205 -9.02 5.84 -1.84
C LEU A 205 -9.03 6.05 -3.36
N ASN A 206 -7.87 6.15 -3.98
CA ASN A 206 -7.76 6.24 -5.44
C ASN A 206 -8.14 4.93 -6.14
N MET A 207 -8.18 3.81 -5.43
CA MET A 207 -8.57 2.49 -5.95
C MET A 207 -10.06 2.20 -5.76
N ASP A 208 -10.67 2.70 -4.69
CA ASP A 208 -12.10 2.48 -4.38
C ASP A 208 -13.05 3.03 -5.45
N SER A 209 -12.55 3.94 -6.32
CA SER A 209 -13.32 4.46 -7.46
C SER A 209 -13.46 3.47 -8.62
N LEU A 210 -12.76 2.33 -8.58
CA LEU A 210 -12.60 1.43 -9.72
C LEU A 210 -13.46 0.17 -9.68
N ALA A 211 -14.22 -0.07 -8.65
CA ALA A 211 -15.26 -1.10 -8.58
C ALA A 211 -15.53 -1.52 -7.12
N GLU A 212 -16.51 -2.37 -6.90
CA GLU A 212 -16.87 -3.02 -5.63
C GLU A 212 -15.73 -3.86 -4.97
N ALA A 213 -14.48 -3.64 -5.37
CA ALA A 213 -13.32 -4.34 -4.85
C ALA A 213 -12.76 -3.62 -3.61
N THR A 214 -12.49 -4.37 -2.55
CA THR A 214 -11.83 -3.86 -1.35
C THR A 214 -10.33 -4.14 -1.43
N PHE A 215 -9.53 -3.09 -1.30
CA PHE A 215 -8.07 -3.21 -1.31
C PHE A 215 -7.51 -3.11 0.11
N TYR A 216 -6.51 -3.91 0.39
CA TYR A 216 -5.77 -3.90 1.65
C TYR A 216 -4.28 -3.70 1.35
N ILE A 217 -3.63 -2.87 2.15
CA ILE A 217 -2.17 -2.79 2.20
C ILE A 217 -1.75 -3.49 3.49
N LEU A 218 -0.84 -4.44 3.37
CA LEU A 218 -0.35 -5.27 4.47
C LEU A 218 1.13 -4.97 4.69
N ASP A 219 1.59 -5.07 5.92
CA ASP A 219 3.02 -5.10 6.24
C ASP A 219 3.65 -6.46 5.96
N GLY A 220 4.97 -6.61 6.23
CA GLY A 220 5.70 -7.85 6.03
C GLY A 220 5.23 -9.03 6.90
N ASN A 221 4.46 -8.76 7.95
CA ASN A 221 3.86 -9.76 8.85
C ASN A 221 2.38 -10.00 8.55
N TYR A 222 1.87 -9.49 7.43
CA TYR A 222 0.46 -9.56 7.02
C TYR A 222 -0.50 -8.77 7.92
N ALA A 223 0.00 -7.86 8.76
CA ALA A 223 -0.86 -6.94 9.49
C ALA A 223 -1.43 -5.86 8.55
N ILE A 224 -2.69 -5.51 8.73
CA ILE A 224 -3.38 -4.56 7.87
C ILE A 224 -2.94 -3.14 8.23
N ILE A 225 -2.18 -2.51 7.33
CA ILE A 225 -1.81 -1.09 7.43
C ILE A 225 -3.04 -0.22 7.18
N THR A 226 -3.79 -0.52 6.10
CA THR A 226 -5.03 0.21 5.78
C THR A 226 -6.21 -0.75 5.75
N ALA A 227 -7.29 -0.40 6.43
CA ALA A 227 -8.54 -1.14 6.35
C ALA A 227 -9.50 -0.40 5.42
N GLY A 228 -10.14 -1.14 4.50
CA GLY A 228 -11.27 -0.64 3.74
C GLY A 228 -12.35 -0.13 4.71
N LYS A 229 -13.01 0.98 4.40
CA LYS A 229 -14.20 1.41 5.14
C LYS A 229 -15.17 0.23 5.18
N LYS A 230 -15.50 -0.25 6.39
CA LYS A 230 -16.74 -0.97 6.58
C LYS A 230 -17.87 0.01 6.28
N THR A 231 -18.50 -0.13 5.13
CA THR A 231 -19.83 0.49 4.85
C THR A 231 -20.86 -0.16 5.75
#